data_2182f7a002d6939b2eb04bc4b44a229f
#
_entry.id   2182f7a002d6939b2eb04bc4b44a229f
#
_cell.length_a   1.000
_cell.length_b   1.000
_cell.length_c   1.000
_cell.angle_alpha   90.00
_cell.angle_beta   90.00
_cell.angle_gamma   90.00
#
_symmetry.space_group_name_H-M   'P 1'
#
loop_
_entity.id
_entity.type
_entity.pdbx_description
1 polymer ?
#
loop_
_entity_poly.entity_id
_entity_poly.type
_entity_poly.pdbx_seq_one_letter_code
_entity_poly.pdbx_strand_id
1 'polypeptide(L)'
;MLLSLYVPAGVVAQAAEQSGLCWRARPKPQCGAFVLTDAGLYTRLVRATPDEGSTAAVLDYGLMVNVTPRDAVGASFFASIETNAAVGPAVRYRRWFGTNASLDLAVGVPINGRQSGVFGLVKVNPTDWLGVALRPKLIQGYDFTNCTTFLCAPTTRTHFGATAGVELSGPPGFAASVVGALAFLLAVAAAAGSSD
;
A
#
# COMPACT_ATOMS: atom_id res chain seq x y z
N MET A 1 -33.65 -35.46 -28.46
CA MET A 1 -34.22 -34.15 -28.11
C MET A 1 -33.04 -33.29 -27.65
N LEU A 2 -32.44 -32.50 -28.57
CA LEU A 2 -31.27 -31.63 -28.31
C LEU A 2 -31.80 -30.25 -27.92
N LEU A 3 -31.63 -29.85 -26.64
CA LEU A 3 -31.88 -28.50 -26.18
C LEU A 3 -30.71 -27.63 -26.64
N SER A 4 -30.92 -26.82 -27.68
CA SER A 4 -29.99 -25.79 -28.12
C SER A 4 -30.08 -24.60 -27.15
N LEU A 5 -29.05 -24.40 -26.29
CA LEU A 5 -28.93 -23.23 -25.45
C LEU A 5 -28.58 -22.02 -26.32
N TYR A 6 -29.59 -21.23 -26.63
CA TYR A 6 -29.44 -19.96 -27.32
C TYR A 6 -28.97 -18.92 -26.33
N VAL A 7 -27.67 -18.65 -26.28
CA VAL A 7 -27.11 -17.50 -25.53
C VAL A 7 -27.25 -16.28 -26.45
N PRO A 8 -28.02 -15.25 -26.07
CA PRO A 8 -28.17 -14.06 -26.90
C PRO A 8 -26.84 -13.33 -27.05
N ALA A 9 -26.38 -13.13 -28.27
CA ALA A 9 -25.13 -12.48 -28.63
C ALA A 9 -24.94 -11.08 -28.01
N GLY A 10 -26.00 -10.40 -27.61
CA GLY A 10 -25.98 -9.10 -26.94
C GLY A 10 -25.38 -9.12 -25.53
N VAL A 11 -25.43 -10.25 -24.81
CA VAL A 11 -24.86 -10.36 -23.45
C VAL A 11 -23.34 -10.48 -23.51
N VAL A 12 -22.81 -11.09 -24.56
CA VAL A 12 -21.35 -11.26 -24.75
C VAL A 12 -20.68 -9.94 -25.17
N ALA A 13 -21.35 -9.11 -25.97
CA ALA A 13 -20.81 -7.80 -26.40
C ALA A 13 -20.74 -6.79 -25.26
N GLN A 14 -21.70 -6.76 -24.33
CA GLN A 14 -21.67 -5.89 -23.17
C GLN A 14 -20.59 -6.29 -22.13
N ALA A 15 -20.25 -7.56 -22.03
CA ALA A 15 -19.18 -8.03 -21.17
C ALA A 15 -17.78 -7.66 -21.69
N ALA A 16 -17.61 -7.55 -23.02
CA ALA A 16 -16.33 -7.22 -23.63
C ALA A 16 -15.95 -5.72 -23.51
N GLU A 17 -16.94 -4.82 -23.46
CA GLU A 17 -16.67 -3.36 -23.27
C GLU A 17 -16.27 -2.98 -21.82
N GLN A 18 -16.52 -3.85 -20.85
CA GLN A 18 -16.31 -3.57 -19.42
C GLN A 18 -15.00 -4.11 -18.84
N SER A 19 -14.14 -4.71 -19.66
CA SER A 19 -12.91 -5.39 -19.18
C SER A 19 -11.62 -4.59 -19.34
N GLY A 20 -11.70 -3.27 -19.58
CA GLY A 20 -10.52 -2.42 -19.72
C GLY A 20 -9.75 -2.25 -18.42
N LEU A 21 -8.41 -2.43 -18.50
CA LEU A 21 -7.50 -2.02 -17.45
C LEU A 21 -7.37 -0.49 -17.50
N CYS A 22 -7.67 0.17 -16.38
CA CYS A 22 -7.58 1.61 -16.25
C CYS A 22 -6.32 1.99 -15.46
N TRP A 23 -5.68 3.06 -15.89
CA TRP A 23 -4.62 3.71 -15.11
C TRP A 23 -5.18 4.54 -13.95
N ARG A 24 -6.37 5.06 -14.10
CA ARG A 24 -7.08 5.84 -13.09
C ARG A 24 -8.14 4.97 -12.44
N ALA A 25 -8.11 4.90 -11.12
CA ALA A 25 -9.08 4.11 -10.36
C ALA A 25 -10.51 4.64 -10.52
N ARG A 26 -11.41 3.81 -11.04
CA ARG A 26 -12.83 4.10 -11.23
C ARG A 26 -13.66 2.85 -10.95
N PRO A 27 -14.91 2.99 -10.46
CA PRO A 27 -15.80 1.85 -10.31
C PRO A 27 -16.34 1.34 -11.65
N LYS A 28 -17.01 0.19 -11.65
CA LYS A 28 -17.85 -0.26 -12.80
C LYS A 28 -18.99 0.73 -13.01
N PRO A 29 -19.45 0.93 -14.25
CA PRO A 29 -19.00 0.26 -15.47
C PRO A 29 -17.77 0.89 -16.13
N GLN A 30 -17.18 1.94 -15.57
CA GLN A 30 -16.10 2.69 -16.17
C GLN A 30 -14.79 1.89 -16.27
N CYS A 31 -14.48 1.06 -15.28
CA CYS A 31 -13.29 0.22 -15.25
C CYS A 31 -13.62 -1.19 -14.76
N GLY A 32 -13.09 -2.21 -15.41
CA GLY A 32 -13.10 -3.59 -14.92
C GLY A 32 -11.99 -3.84 -13.89
N ALA A 33 -10.80 -3.33 -14.18
CA ALA A 33 -9.63 -3.37 -13.31
C ALA A 33 -8.84 -2.06 -13.42
N PHE A 34 -8.02 -1.76 -12.41
CA PHE A 34 -7.18 -0.56 -12.42
C PHE A 34 -5.85 -0.81 -11.73
N VAL A 35 -4.85 -0.08 -12.19
CA VAL A 35 -3.51 -0.08 -11.58
C VAL A 35 -3.54 0.81 -10.34
N LEU A 36 -3.01 0.30 -9.24
CA LEU A 36 -2.77 1.06 -8.03
C LEU A 36 -1.36 1.65 -8.08
N THR A 37 -1.25 2.96 -7.88
CA THR A 37 0.03 3.67 -7.79
C THR A 37 -0.11 4.75 -6.74
N ASP A 38 0.15 4.39 -5.48
CA ASP A 38 0.03 5.30 -4.35
C ASP A 38 1.42 5.74 -3.88
N ALA A 39 1.59 7.03 -3.64
CA ALA A 39 2.77 7.61 -3.01
C ALA A 39 2.33 8.49 -1.84
N GLY A 40 2.85 8.25 -0.66
CA GLY A 40 2.40 8.94 0.55
C GLY A 40 3.54 9.39 1.46
N LEU A 41 3.26 10.47 2.17
CA LEU A 41 4.08 10.98 3.26
C LEU A 41 3.28 10.87 4.56
N TYR A 42 3.93 10.32 5.57
CA TYR A 42 3.32 10.00 6.85
C TYR A 42 4.09 10.62 8.00
N THR A 43 3.36 11.02 9.01
CA THR A 43 3.90 11.35 10.33
C THR A 43 3.56 10.24 11.32
N ARG A 44 4.43 10.03 12.27
CA ARG A 44 4.26 8.99 13.27
C ARG A 44 3.39 9.48 14.41
N LEU A 45 2.33 8.74 14.69
CA LEU A 45 1.43 8.98 15.81
C LEU A 45 1.88 8.19 17.05
N VAL A 46 2.24 6.91 16.84
CA VAL A 46 2.69 6.00 17.89
C VAL A 46 3.96 5.28 17.40
N ARG A 47 5.02 5.31 18.19
CA ARG A 47 6.27 4.60 17.89
C ARG A 47 6.16 3.16 18.38
N ALA A 48 6.47 2.21 17.52
CA ALA A 48 6.61 0.81 17.92
C ALA A 48 7.97 0.57 18.61
N THR A 49 9.03 1.25 18.14
CA THR A 49 10.36 1.20 18.75
C THR A 49 10.93 2.62 18.94
N PRO A 50 11.83 2.84 19.91
CA PRO A 50 12.44 4.16 20.18
C PRO A 50 13.19 4.72 18.96
N ASP A 51 13.81 3.85 18.15
CA ASP A 51 14.67 4.23 17.03
C ASP A 51 13.89 4.62 15.77
N GLU A 52 12.57 4.53 15.80
CA GLU A 52 11.73 4.90 14.67
C GLU A 52 11.71 6.41 14.44
N GLY A 53 12.00 6.83 13.20
CA GLY A 53 11.92 8.22 12.76
C GLY A 53 10.51 8.82 12.92
N SER A 54 10.40 10.14 12.89
CA SER A 54 9.13 10.86 13.01
C SER A 54 8.29 10.82 11.72
N THR A 55 8.93 10.59 10.58
CA THR A 55 8.31 10.59 9.25
C THR A 55 8.60 9.30 8.50
N ALA A 56 7.72 8.96 7.57
CA ALA A 56 7.87 7.84 6.65
C ALA A 56 7.37 8.24 5.26
N ALA A 57 8.06 7.78 4.22
CA ALA A 57 7.55 7.79 2.85
C ALA A 57 7.13 6.38 2.47
N VAL A 58 6.00 6.25 1.80
CA VAL A 58 5.47 4.95 1.38
C VAL A 58 5.09 5.01 -0.07
N LEU A 59 5.52 3.99 -0.81
CA LEU A 59 5.13 3.72 -2.19
C LEU A 59 4.33 2.41 -2.20
N ASP A 60 3.27 2.36 -2.97
CA ASP A 60 2.41 1.18 -3.03
C ASP A 60 1.93 0.96 -4.47
N TYR A 61 2.29 -0.17 -5.07
CA TYR A 61 1.98 -0.52 -6.44
C TYR A 61 1.21 -1.82 -6.49
N GLY A 62 0.16 -1.87 -7.29
CA GLY A 62 -0.64 -3.07 -7.37
C GLY A 62 -1.69 -3.07 -8.46
N LEU A 63 -2.55 -4.07 -8.39
CA LEU A 63 -3.67 -4.25 -9.28
C LEU A 63 -4.93 -4.51 -8.48
N MET A 64 -6.01 -3.84 -8.84
CA MET A 64 -7.32 -4.04 -8.26
C MET A 64 -8.35 -4.37 -9.34
N VAL A 65 -9.28 -5.24 -9.01
CA VAL A 65 -10.38 -5.66 -9.88
C VAL A 65 -11.69 -5.23 -9.23
N ASN A 66 -12.53 -4.52 -9.95
CA ASN A 66 -13.86 -4.17 -9.50
C ASN A 66 -14.76 -5.41 -9.60
N VAL A 67 -15.09 -6.00 -8.46
CA VAL A 67 -15.97 -7.18 -8.39
C VAL A 67 -17.45 -6.79 -8.50
N THR A 68 -17.81 -5.63 -7.92
CA THR A 68 -19.15 -5.03 -8.04
C THR A 68 -19.04 -3.57 -8.49
N PRO A 69 -20.15 -2.86 -8.77
CA PRO A 69 -20.11 -1.41 -9.00
C PRO A 69 -19.61 -0.59 -7.81
N ARG A 70 -19.56 -1.18 -6.62
CA ARG A 70 -19.15 -0.48 -5.40
C ARG A 70 -17.93 -1.06 -4.71
N ASP A 71 -17.47 -2.23 -5.11
CA ASP A 71 -16.41 -2.93 -4.41
C ASP A 71 -15.33 -3.42 -5.38
N ALA A 72 -14.08 -3.22 -4.99
CA ALA A 72 -12.90 -3.75 -5.67
C ALA A 72 -12.02 -4.51 -4.68
N VAL A 73 -11.36 -5.54 -5.18
CA VAL A 73 -10.38 -6.34 -4.44
C VAL A 73 -9.09 -6.44 -5.24
N GLY A 74 -7.98 -6.60 -4.57
CA GLY A 74 -6.71 -6.72 -5.25
C GLY A 74 -5.55 -7.02 -4.33
N ALA A 75 -4.36 -6.91 -4.91
CA ALA A 75 -3.10 -7.05 -4.21
C ALA A 75 -2.15 -5.93 -4.62
N SER A 76 -1.25 -5.58 -3.71
CA SER A 76 -0.21 -4.60 -3.94
C SER A 76 1.10 -5.03 -3.31
N PHE A 77 2.16 -4.37 -3.72
CA PHE A 77 3.47 -4.44 -3.12
C PHE A 77 3.85 -3.04 -2.64
N PHE A 78 4.13 -2.91 -1.36
CA PHE A 78 4.51 -1.65 -0.77
C PHE A 78 6.01 -1.59 -0.50
N ALA A 79 6.55 -0.38 -0.52
CA ALA A 79 7.87 -0.04 -0.03
C ALA A 79 7.72 1.15 0.92
N SER A 80 8.22 1.03 2.14
CA SER A 80 8.30 2.13 3.10
C SER A 80 9.75 2.50 3.35
N ILE A 81 10.02 3.80 3.31
CA ILE A 81 11.31 4.40 3.62
C ILE A 81 11.13 5.11 4.96
N GLU A 82 11.64 4.47 5.96
CA GLU A 82 11.74 4.95 7.34
C GLU A 82 13.21 4.82 7.76
N THR A 83 13.52 4.94 9.05
CA THR A 83 14.84 4.57 9.59
C THR A 83 15.25 3.14 9.20
N ASN A 84 14.26 2.24 9.10
CA ASN A 84 14.44 0.89 8.56
C ASN A 84 13.50 0.74 7.37
N ALA A 85 14.05 0.58 6.17
CA ALA A 85 13.26 0.32 4.98
C ALA A 85 12.56 -1.04 5.09
N ALA A 86 11.29 -1.08 4.71
CA ALA A 86 10.51 -2.30 4.65
C ALA A 86 9.77 -2.39 3.30
N VAL A 87 9.70 -3.60 2.77
CA VAL A 87 8.95 -3.91 1.56
C VAL A 87 8.06 -5.12 1.82
N GLY A 88 6.99 -5.28 1.09
CA GLY A 88 6.17 -6.47 1.24
C GLY A 88 4.85 -6.46 0.48
N PRO A 89 4.19 -7.61 0.41
CA PRO A 89 2.88 -7.74 -0.20
C PRO A 89 1.77 -7.27 0.74
N ALA A 90 0.66 -6.82 0.14
CA ALA A 90 -0.58 -6.52 0.83
C ALA A 90 -1.78 -6.98 0.01
N VAL A 91 -2.82 -7.43 0.68
CA VAL A 91 -4.15 -7.60 0.09
C VAL A 91 -4.96 -6.35 0.34
N ARG A 92 -5.80 -5.98 -0.64
CA ARG A 92 -6.55 -4.74 -0.61
C ARG A 92 -8.02 -4.94 -0.91
N TYR A 93 -8.84 -4.12 -0.27
CA TYR A 93 -10.25 -3.96 -0.53
C TYR A 93 -10.55 -2.47 -0.65
N ARG A 94 -11.34 -2.08 -1.67
CA ARG A 94 -11.83 -0.71 -1.86
C ARG A 94 -13.34 -0.72 -1.98
N ARG A 95 -13.97 0.20 -1.27
CA ARG A 95 -15.40 0.49 -1.39
C ARG A 95 -15.60 1.88 -1.95
N TRP A 96 -16.37 1.97 -3.02
CA TRP A 96 -16.70 3.21 -3.69
C TRP A 96 -17.93 3.88 -3.08
N PHE A 97 -17.85 5.20 -2.90
CA PHE A 97 -18.95 6.08 -2.49
C PHE A 97 -19.23 7.07 -3.63
N GLY A 98 -19.75 6.60 -4.75
CA GLY A 98 -19.91 7.36 -5.99
C GLY A 98 -18.77 7.09 -6.97
N THR A 99 -18.46 8.05 -7.82
CA THR A 99 -17.49 7.87 -8.93
C THR A 99 -16.04 8.17 -8.54
N ASN A 100 -15.83 8.98 -7.50
CA ASN A 100 -14.51 9.52 -7.15
C ASN A 100 -14.10 9.22 -5.72
N ALA A 101 -15.05 9.13 -4.78
CA ALA A 101 -14.74 8.91 -3.37
C ALA A 101 -14.72 7.41 -3.05
N SER A 102 -13.78 7.00 -2.21
CA SER A 102 -13.66 5.61 -1.78
C SER A 102 -13.03 5.46 -0.39
N LEU A 103 -13.24 4.30 0.20
CA LEU A 103 -12.53 3.79 1.38
C LEU A 103 -11.67 2.61 0.96
N ASP A 104 -10.39 2.66 1.26
CA ASP A 104 -9.46 1.56 1.05
C ASP A 104 -9.09 0.94 2.39
N LEU A 105 -9.09 -0.37 2.42
CA LEU A 105 -8.56 -1.18 3.51
C LEU A 105 -7.47 -2.08 2.95
N ALA A 106 -6.36 -2.22 3.67
CA ALA A 106 -5.35 -3.20 3.33
C ALA A 106 -4.77 -3.87 4.57
N VAL A 107 -4.29 -5.07 4.38
CA VAL A 107 -3.46 -5.81 5.34
C VAL A 107 -2.26 -6.36 4.58
N GLY A 108 -1.07 -6.16 5.14
CA GLY A 108 0.16 -6.60 4.52
C GLY A 108 1.21 -7.04 5.53
N VAL A 109 2.23 -7.70 5.02
CA VAL A 109 3.34 -8.25 5.80
C VAL A 109 4.64 -7.60 5.34
N PRO A 110 5.35 -6.88 6.22
CA PRO A 110 6.67 -6.36 5.89
C PRO A 110 7.68 -7.50 5.83
N ILE A 111 8.46 -7.52 4.76
CA ILE A 111 9.60 -8.41 4.57
C ILE A 111 10.84 -7.57 4.79
N ASN A 112 11.32 -7.49 6.01
CA ASN A 112 12.64 -6.98 6.29
C ASN A 112 13.38 -8.03 7.12
N GLY A 113 14.65 -8.25 6.89
CA GLY A 113 15.43 -9.33 7.52
C GLY A 113 15.60 -9.23 9.04
N ARG A 114 15.02 -8.23 9.70
CA ARG A 114 15.20 -7.95 11.13
C ARG A 114 13.90 -7.92 11.94
N GLN A 115 12.76 -7.74 11.31
CA GLN A 115 11.48 -7.60 12.01
C GLN A 115 10.40 -8.35 11.24
N SER A 116 9.67 -9.20 11.92
CA SER A 116 8.41 -9.76 11.43
C SER A 116 7.26 -8.95 11.99
N GLY A 117 6.19 -8.83 11.21
CA GLY A 117 5.04 -8.07 11.65
C GLY A 117 3.91 -8.07 10.64
N VAL A 118 2.89 -7.31 10.98
CA VAL A 118 1.74 -7.06 10.11
C VAL A 118 1.41 -5.58 10.17
N PHE A 119 1.02 -4.99 9.04
CA PHE A 119 0.45 -3.66 9.04
C PHE A 119 -0.96 -3.68 8.45
N GLY A 120 -1.77 -2.73 8.89
CA GLY A 120 -3.04 -2.39 8.30
C GLY A 120 -2.97 -1.05 7.57
N LEU A 121 -3.90 -0.80 6.66
CA LEU A 121 -4.15 0.50 6.06
C LEU A 121 -5.65 0.77 6.10
N VAL A 122 -6.00 1.96 6.54
CA VAL A 122 -7.34 2.54 6.38
C VAL A 122 -7.15 3.88 5.69
N LYS A 123 -7.62 4.01 4.44
CA LYS A 123 -7.47 5.22 3.64
C LYS A 123 -8.82 5.68 3.14
N VAL A 124 -9.13 6.94 3.39
CA VAL A 124 -10.29 7.63 2.82
C VAL A 124 -9.81 8.49 1.67
N ASN A 125 -10.34 8.25 0.49
CA ASN A 125 -10.07 9.01 -0.72
C ASN A 125 -11.29 9.90 -1.02
N PRO A 126 -11.26 11.20 -0.73
CA PRO A 126 -12.33 12.12 -1.12
C PRO A 126 -12.35 12.35 -2.63
N THR A 127 -11.22 12.15 -3.28
CA THR A 127 -11.05 12.17 -4.74
C THR A 127 -10.33 10.92 -5.20
N ASP A 128 -10.28 10.67 -6.49
CA ASP A 128 -9.57 9.52 -7.08
C ASP A 128 -8.02 9.65 -7.08
N TRP A 129 -7.49 10.82 -6.72
CA TRP A 129 -6.05 11.10 -6.73
C TRP A 129 -5.46 11.49 -5.36
N LEU A 130 -6.30 11.80 -4.36
CA LEU A 130 -5.88 12.24 -3.03
C LEU A 130 -6.57 11.41 -1.96
N GLY A 131 -5.81 10.92 -0.99
CA GLY A 131 -6.30 10.19 0.16
C GLY A 131 -5.64 10.60 1.47
N VAL A 132 -6.38 10.43 2.56
CA VAL A 132 -5.85 10.51 3.93
C VAL A 132 -5.84 9.11 4.49
N ALA A 133 -4.70 8.70 5.04
CA ALA A 133 -4.46 7.33 5.43
C ALA A 133 -3.95 7.20 6.87
N LEU A 134 -4.39 6.14 7.52
CA LEU A 134 -3.88 5.65 8.81
C LEU A 134 -3.27 4.26 8.58
N ARG A 135 -2.04 4.06 9.05
CA ARG A 135 -1.32 2.78 8.94
C ARG A 135 -0.93 2.29 10.34
N PRO A 136 -1.78 1.51 11.02
CA PRO A 136 -1.41 0.77 12.21
C PRO A 136 -0.46 -0.38 11.83
N LYS A 137 0.51 -0.67 12.70
CA LYS A 137 1.43 -1.80 12.53
C LYS A 137 1.67 -2.52 13.86
N LEU A 138 1.82 -3.83 13.78
CA LEU A 138 2.28 -4.70 14.85
C LEU A 138 3.62 -5.29 14.43
N ILE A 139 4.67 -5.03 15.18
CA ILE A 139 6.03 -5.48 14.89
C ILE A 139 6.49 -6.38 16.03
N GLN A 140 7.06 -7.52 15.69
CA GLN A 140 7.76 -8.36 16.64
C GLN A 140 9.23 -7.98 16.64
N GLY A 141 9.71 -7.49 17.77
CA GLY A 141 11.11 -7.15 18.01
C GLY A 141 11.75 -8.06 19.04
N TYR A 142 13.06 -8.25 18.94
CA TYR A 142 13.83 -8.93 19.98
C TYR A 142 14.26 -7.91 21.03
N ASP A 143 13.86 -8.15 22.28
CA ASP A 143 14.27 -7.35 23.43
C ASP A 143 15.41 -8.07 24.17
N PHE A 144 16.55 -7.39 24.29
CA PHE A 144 17.75 -7.91 24.97
C PHE A 144 17.90 -7.38 26.40
N THR A 145 16.81 -6.90 27.02
CA THR A 145 16.84 -6.25 28.33
C THR A 145 17.26 -7.15 29.49
N ASN A 146 17.36 -8.44 29.31
CA ASN A 146 17.71 -9.42 30.34
C ASN A 146 19.07 -10.08 30.09
N CYS A 147 20.07 -9.33 29.64
CA CYS A 147 21.43 -9.84 29.49
C CYS A 147 22.14 -9.88 30.84
N THR A 148 22.28 -11.05 31.44
CA THR A 148 23.32 -11.29 32.45
C THR A 148 24.61 -11.65 31.74
N THR A 149 25.76 -11.45 32.38
CA THR A 149 27.12 -11.40 31.80
C THR A 149 27.51 -12.58 30.89
N PHE A 150 26.74 -13.67 30.83
CA PHE A 150 27.07 -14.88 30.07
C PHE A 150 25.92 -15.49 29.24
N LEU A 151 24.66 -15.04 29.42
CA LEU A 151 23.51 -15.61 28.70
C LEU A 151 22.50 -14.50 28.38
N CYS A 152 22.49 -14.06 27.10
CA CYS A 152 21.42 -13.23 26.54
C CYS A 152 20.38 -14.15 25.90
N ALA A 153 19.23 -14.34 26.53
CA ALA A 153 18.09 -14.96 25.89
C ALA A 153 17.22 -13.84 25.28
N PRO A 154 17.11 -13.71 23.95
CA PRO A 154 16.26 -12.72 23.35
C PRO A 154 14.79 -13.06 23.67
N THR A 155 14.06 -12.14 24.26
CA THR A 155 12.61 -12.24 24.42
C THR A 155 11.92 -11.53 23.27
N THR A 156 11.01 -12.22 22.60
CA THR A 156 10.20 -11.63 21.53
C THR A 156 9.06 -10.82 22.15
N ARG A 157 8.99 -9.53 21.83
CA ARG A 157 7.86 -8.66 22.22
C ARG A 157 7.19 -8.11 20.98
N THR A 158 5.86 -7.99 21.07
CA THR A 158 5.06 -7.33 20.04
C THR A 158 4.87 -5.87 20.42
N HIS A 159 5.24 -4.98 19.51
CA HIS A 159 5.10 -3.55 19.65
C HIS A 159 4.06 -3.02 18.68
N PHE A 160 3.20 -2.11 19.16
CA PHE A 160 2.22 -1.41 18.33
C PHE A 160 2.78 -0.07 17.89
N GLY A 161 2.65 0.23 16.62
CA GLY A 161 2.94 1.54 16.04
C GLY A 161 1.81 2.02 15.15
N ALA A 162 1.74 3.32 14.91
CA ALA A 162 0.78 3.90 13.98
C ALA A 162 1.35 5.14 13.30
N THR A 163 1.06 5.30 12.02
CA THR A 163 1.36 6.49 11.25
C THR A 163 0.10 7.01 10.56
N ALA A 164 -0.02 8.32 10.39
CA ALA A 164 -1.06 8.94 9.58
C ALA A 164 -0.42 9.84 8.53
N GLY A 165 -1.04 9.95 7.38
CA GLY A 165 -0.45 10.69 6.27
C GLY A 165 -1.41 10.98 5.14
N VAL A 166 -0.83 11.55 4.10
CA VAL A 166 -1.53 11.90 2.86
C VAL A 166 -0.91 11.09 1.72
N GLU A 167 -1.73 10.52 0.88
CA GLU A 167 -1.33 9.76 -0.29
C GLU A 167 -1.84 10.39 -1.58
N LEU A 168 -0.98 10.44 -2.58
CA LEU A 168 -1.35 10.70 -3.98
C LEU A 168 -1.54 9.36 -4.68
N SER A 169 -2.62 9.21 -5.42
CA SER A 169 -3.03 7.98 -6.11
C SER A 169 -3.11 8.19 -7.62
N GLY A 170 -2.98 7.10 -8.39
CA GLY A 170 -3.05 7.14 -9.85
C GLY A 170 -1.88 7.90 -10.51
N PRO A 171 -2.11 8.62 -11.62
CA PRO A 171 -1.04 9.33 -12.32
C PRO A 171 -0.24 10.31 -11.43
N PRO A 172 -0.84 11.12 -10.53
CA PRO A 172 -0.09 11.93 -9.57
C PRO A 172 0.76 11.12 -8.61
N GLY A 173 0.26 9.99 -8.11
CA GLY A 173 1.02 9.08 -7.24
C GLY A 173 2.22 8.48 -7.95
N PHE A 174 2.05 8.05 -9.20
CA PHE A 174 3.15 7.57 -10.02
C PHE A 174 4.21 8.66 -10.26
N ALA A 175 3.79 9.86 -10.63
CA ALA A 175 4.72 10.98 -10.85
C ALA A 175 5.50 11.32 -9.55
N ALA A 176 4.82 11.37 -8.40
CA ALA A 176 5.45 11.60 -7.11
C ALA A 176 6.46 10.50 -6.75
N SER A 177 6.17 9.25 -7.09
CA SER A 177 7.09 8.12 -6.88
C SER A 177 8.37 8.26 -7.70
N VAL A 178 8.24 8.62 -8.98
CA VAL A 178 9.40 8.82 -9.88
C VAL A 178 10.27 9.97 -9.37
N VAL A 179 9.66 11.10 -9.03
CA VAL A 179 10.39 12.25 -8.48
C VAL A 179 11.07 11.90 -7.15
N GLY A 180 10.38 11.19 -6.26
CA GLY A 180 10.93 10.74 -5.00
C GLY A 180 12.11 9.78 -5.16
N ALA A 181 12.02 8.83 -6.10
CA ALA A 181 13.09 7.90 -6.41
C ALA A 181 14.33 8.63 -6.98
N LEU A 182 14.13 9.57 -7.89
CA LEU A 182 15.22 10.38 -8.45
C LEU A 182 15.90 11.23 -7.37
N ALA A 183 15.12 11.90 -6.52
CA ALA A 183 15.66 12.70 -5.42
C ALA A 183 16.47 11.84 -4.44
N PHE A 184 16.00 10.63 -4.13
CA PHE A 184 16.73 9.68 -3.29
C PHE A 184 18.05 9.25 -3.92
N LEU A 185 18.06 8.91 -5.21
CA LEU A 185 19.29 8.52 -5.93
C LEU A 185 20.31 9.67 -5.97
N LEU A 186 19.87 10.90 -6.19
CA LEU A 186 20.74 12.08 -6.17
C LEU A 186 21.32 12.32 -4.77
N ALA A 187 20.53 12.16 -3.71
CA ALA A 187 21.00 12.29 -2.35
C ALA A 187 22.06 11.23 -2.00
N VAL A 188 21.86 9.99 -2.43
CA VAL A 188 22.85 8.90 -2.24
C VAL A 188 24.14 9.20 -3.02
N ALA A 189 24.04 9.65 -4.27
CA ALA A 189 25.20 10.01 -5.08
C ALA A 189 26.00 11.18 -4.48
N ALA A 190 25.30 12.21 -3.97
CA ALA A 190 25.93 13.34 -3.29
C ALA A 190 26.66 12.91 -2.00
N ALA A 191 26.04 12.02 -1.21
CA ALA A 191 26.66 11.50 0.02
C ALA A 191 27.90 10.64 -0.29
N ALA A 192 27.88 9.84 -1.36
CA ALA A 192 29.03 9.03 -1.78
C ALA A 192 30.20 9.89 -2.32
N GLY A 193 29.91 11.02 -3.00
CA GLY A 193 30.93 11.92 -3.54
C GLY A 193 31.56 12.87 -2.48
N SER A 194 31.00 12.96 -1.28
CA SER A 194 31.53 13.78 -0.19
C SER A 194 32.46 13.03 0.76
N SER A 195 32.78 11.77 0.49
CA SER A 195 33.63 10.91 1.34
C SER A 195 35.11 10.85 0.88
N ASP A 196 35.50 11.63 -0.12
CA ASP A 196 36.88 11.87 -0.60
C ASP A 196 37.40 13.21 -0.06
#